data_951eeb1a270ead0ab2169ce4efdefe27
#
_entry.id   951eeb1a270ead0ab2169ce4efdefe27
#
_cell.length_a   1.000
_cell.length_b   1.000
_cell.length_c   1.000
_cell.angle_alpha   90.00
_cell.angle_beta   90.00
_cell.angle_gamma   90.00
#
_symmetry.space_group_name_H-M   'P 1'
#
loop_
_entity.id
_entity.type
_entity.pdbx_description
1 polymer ?
#
loop_
_entity_poly.entity_id
_entity_poly.type
_entity_poly.pdbx_seq_one_letter_code
_entity_poly.pdbx_strand_id
1 'polypeptide(L)'
;MKLYQKKSYSLIVLLFSSFLLISCKNKLKKPNNQERINRLISYVKNKEGFNYKIIDTIKYKGANLYRIKMSSGEWMSDKVKGESNWQHWLDIAIPDYIDTNKSLLFIGPGSKYDDEIYLESLSIEKAIKTKSIVSHISNIPYQPIKFISNDTIDRYEDDLIAYGWNKFLNGGANDEDAEWLLRFPMTRAVVRAMDVVQEISSTKSKPVNSFFISGASKRGWTTWTTAAVDKRVIGMAPLVIDLLNIVPSFEHHYRLYGDWSPAVEDYVNYSIMDWMNTKEFKKLLSYVEPYEFKSLFTMPKLVINGTIDEFFATDSWKFYWNEIPEKKYLQYVPNGNHGLLGSYQNQNIFSFYERLIYSKDLPELEWSIENGSFNIKVEKNIPHTVGLWKINNPKSRDFRIWEVGRNWEKKEIGTSDSGIYKIDVPKGDGYTASLVEIVFYPDSDSPLTLTTGTSISPDKYDHQPYQSSLK
;
A
#
# COMPACT_ATOMS: atom_id res chain seq x y z
N MET A 1 11.86 103.50 7.24
CA MET A 1 10.89 102.98 6.29
C MET A 1 11.45 101.65 5.73
N LYS A 2 10.87 100.53 6.07
CA LYS A 2 11.44 99.16 5.90
C LYS A 2 11.24 98.66 4.50
N LEU A 3 12.32 98.26 3.83
CA LEU A 3 12.36 97.54 2.58
C LEU A 3 12.34 96.08 2.90
N TYR A 4 11.33 95.38 2.33
CA TYR A 4 11.20 93.91 2.35
C TYR A 4 11.92 93.31 1.14
N GLN A 5 12.97 92.54 1.39
CA GLN A 5 13.63 91.71 0.38
C GLN A 5 12.87 90.38 0.26
N LYS A 6 12.38 90.08 -0.96
CA LYS A 6 11.88 88.71 -1.33
C LYS A 6 13.06 87.85 -1.71
N LYS A 7 13.23 86.75 -0.96
CA LYS A 7 14.12 85.65 -1.36
C LYS A 7 13.37 84.67 -2.25
N SER A 8 13.90 84.51 -3.45
CA SER A 8 13.47 83.49 -4.41
C SER A 8 14.16 82.20 -4.03
N TYR A 9 13.36 81.14 -3.81
CA TYR A 9 13.86 79.79 -3.67
C TYR A 9 13.66 79.04 -4.99
N SER A 10 14.76 78.70 -5.64
CA SER A 10 14.76 77.77 -6.80
C SER A 10 14.55 76.32 -6.30
N LEU A 11 13.45 75.70 -6.74
CA LEU A 11 13.13 74.29 -6.43
C LEU A 11 13.85 73.45 -7.47
N ILE A 12 14.92 72.77 -7.06
CA ILE A 12 15.58 71.74 -7.87
C ILE A 12 14.77 70.41 -7.68
N VAL A 13 14.03 70.03 -8.72
CA VAL A 13 13.34 68.72 -8.77
C VAL A 13 14.34 67.66 -9.21
N LEU A 14 14.85 66.89 -8.28
CA LEU A 14 15.62 65.68 -8.55
C LEU A 14 14.65 64.54 -8.92
N LEU A 15 14.60 64.22 -10.20
CA LEU A 15 13.93 63.02 -10.69
C LEU A 15 14.76 61.78 -10.31
N PHE A 16 14.37 61.12 -9.21
CA PHE A 16 14.82 59.74 -8.92
C PHE A 16 14.03 58.78 -9.82
N SER A 17 14.65 58.31 -10.91
CA SER A 17 14.18 57.16 -11.66
C SER A 17 14.46 55.89 -10.84
N SER A 18 13.47 55.44 -10.05
CA SER A 18 13.50 54.15 -9.42
C SER A 18 13.28 53.06 -10.48
N PHE A 19 14.36 52.44 -10.91
CA PHE A 19 14.31 51.15 -11.59
C PHE A 19 13.76 50.09 -10.61
N LEU A 20 12.46 49.80 -10.69
CA LEU A 20 11.86 48.64 -10.09
C LEU A 20 12.36 47.39 -10.86
N LEU A 21 13.45 46.80 -10.35
CA LEU A 21 13.80 45.43 -10.69
C LEU A 21 12.70 44.51 -10.14
N ILE A 22 11.71 44.21 -10.98
CA ILE A 22 10.79 43.13 -10.74
C ILE A 22 11.60 41.83 -10.90
N SER A 23 12.24 41.41 -9.82
CA SER A 23 12.76 40.05 -9.68
C SER A 23 11.56 39.09 -9.63
N CYS A 24 11.13 38.58 -10.78
CA CYS A 24 10.30 37.40 -10.84
C CYS A 24 11.09 36.25 -10.24
N LYS A 25 11.09 36.14 -8.93
CA LYS A 25 11.34 34.88 -8.26
C LYS A 25 10.16 33.96 -8.63
N ASN A 26 10.29 33.23 -9.73
CA ASN A 26 9.52 32.02 -9.91
C ASN A 26 9.82 31.13 -8.70
N LYS A 27 9.05 31.29 -7.62
CA LYS A 27 8.92 30.25 -6.62
C LYS A 27 8.36 29.05 -7.41
N LEU A 28 9.23 28.11 -7.73
CA LEU A 28 8.80 26.76 -8.14
C LEU A 28 7.78 26.33 -7.09
N LYS A 29 6.50 26.46 -7.41
CA LYS A 29 5.44 25.92 -6.58
C LYS A 29 5.80 24.45 -6.40
N LYS A 30 5.94 24.00 -5.15
CA LYS A 30 6.00 22.54 -4.89
C LYS A 30 4.76 21.96 -5.56
N PRO A 31 4.91 20.98 -6.47
CA PRO A 31 3.77 20.42 -7.17
C PRO A 31 2.77 19.92 -6.13
N ASN A 32 1.50 20.26 -6.33
CA ASN A 32 0.41 19.78 -5.50
C ASN A 32 0.35 18.25 -5.61
N ASN A 33 -0.02 17.54 -4.55
CA ASN A 33 -0.19 16.08 -4.58
C ASN A 33 -1.13 15.64 -5.73
N GLN A 34 -2.09 16.47 -6.09
CA GLN A 34 -2.99 16.24 -7.23
C GLN A 34 -2.24 16.28 -8.59
N GLU A 35 -1.27 17.15 -8.76
CA GLU A 35 -0.46 17.22 -9.99
C GLU A 35 0.46 16.00 -10.12
N ARG A 36 0.98 15.50 -9.01
CA ARG A 36 1.88 14.32 -8.98
C ARG A 36 1.16 13.05 -9.43
N ILE A 37 -0.08 12.86 -9.01
CA ILE A 37 -0.86 11.67 -9.35
C ILE A 37 -1.57 11.78 -10.72
N ASN A 38 -1.67 12.97 -11.30
CA ASN A 38 -2.44 13.21 -12.53
C ASN A 38 -1.99 12.33 -13.71
N ARG A 39 -0.70 12.01 -13.80
CA ARG A 39 -0.19 11.16 -14.87
C ARG A 39 -0.70 9.72 -14.72
N LEU A 40 -0.67 9.17 -13.51
CA LEU A 40 -1.25 7.85 -13.25
C LEU A 40 -2.76 7.85 -13.51
N ILE A 41 -3.48 8.89 -13.09
CA ILE A 41 -4.92 9.05 -13.36
C ILE A 41 -5.19 9.08 -14.89
N SER A 42 -4.39 9.84 -15.64
CA SER A 42 -4.53 9.93 -17.10
C SER A 42 -4.27 8.59 -17.78
N TYR A 43 -3.22 7.89 -17.36
CA TYR A 43 -2.88 6.57 -17.87
C TYR A 43 -4.00 5.55 -17.61
N VAL A 44 -4.52 5.52 -16.40
CA VAL A 44 -5.60 4.60 -15.99
C VAL A 44 -6.90 4.89 -16.72
N LYS A 45 -7.18 6.12 -17.11
CA LYS A 45 -8.38 6.48 -17.88
C LYS A 45 -8.36 5.98 -19.33
N ASN A 46 -7.19 5.72 -19.88
CA ASN A 46 -7.09 5.18 -21.23
C ASN A 46 -7.67 3.76 -21.29
N LYS A 47 -8.63 3.54 -22.19
CA LYS A 47 -9.31 2.26 -22.43
C LYS A 47 -8.89 1.57 -23.73
N GLU A 48 -7.88 2.09 -24.39
CA GLU A 48 -7.38 1.48 -25.62
C GLU A 48 -6.90 0.05 -25.39
N GLY A 49 -7.35 -0.88 -26.23
CA GLY A 49 -7.07 -2.31 -26.09
C GLY A 49 -7.83 -3.01 -24.95
N PHE A 50 -8.66 -2.31 -24.18
CA PHE A 50 -9.48 -2.94 -23.14
C PHE A 50 -10.63 -3.73 -23.76
N ASN A 51 -10.71 -4.99 -23.43
CA ASN A 51 -11.82 -5.87 -23.75
C ASN A 51 -11.88 -7.05 -22.78
N TYR A 52 -12.97 -7.79 -22.80
CA TYR A 52 -13.08 -9.02 -22.03
C TYR A 52 -14.03 -10.03 -22.72
N LYS A 53 -13.89 -11.29 -22.31
CA LYS A 53 -14.76 -12.39 -22.74
C LYS A 53 -15.06 -13.30 -21.56
N ILE A 54 -16.33 -13.64 -21.36
CA ILE A 54 -16.73 -14.69 -20.43
C ILE A 54 -16.34 -16.02 -21.06
N ILE A 55 -15.46 -16.76 -20.40
CA ILE A 55 -14.95 -18.06 -20.86
C ILE A 55 -15.87 -19.15 -20.35
N ASP A 56 -16.30 -19.06 -19.10
CA ASP A 56 -17.14 -20.08 -18.46
C ASP A 56 -18.04 -19.46 -17.39
N THR A 57 -19.12 -20.15 -17.06
CA THR A 57 -19.99 -19.85 -15.94
C THR A 57 -20.28 -21.13 -15.18
N ILE A 58 -19.67 -21.29 -14.02
CA ILE A 58 -19.73 -22.48 -13.17
C ILE A 58 -20.78 -22.25 -12.09
N LYS A 59 -21.72 -23.17 -11.96
CA LYS A 59 -22.75 -23.10 -10.92
C LYS A 59 -22.29 -23.81 -9.66
N TYR A 60 -22.28 -23.05 -8.56
CA TYR A 60 -22.10 -23.58 -7.20
C TYR A 60 -23.43 -23.56 -6.45
N LYS A 61 -23.52 -24.31 -5.35
CA LYS A 61 -24.66 -24.22 -4.45
C LYS A 61 -24.67 -22.82 -3.80
N GLY A 62 -25.65 -21.99 -4.20
CA GLY A 62 -25.84 -20.65 -3.66
C GLY A 62 -25.09 -19.52 -4.38
N ALA A 63 -24.33 -19.82 -5.45
CA ALA A 63 -23.63 -18.81 -6.23
C ALA A 63 -23.34 -19.27 -7.66
N ASN A 64 -23.06 -18.31 -8.55
CA ASN A 64 -22.50 -18.57 -9.87
C ASN A 64 -21.09 -17.92 -9.93
N LEU A 65 -20.13 -18.67 -10.46
CA LEU A 65 -18.78 -18.18 -10.73
C LEU A 65 -18.64 -17.87 -12.22
N TYR A 66 -18.39 -16.62 -12.55
CA TYR A 66 -18.05 -16.18 -13.90
C TYR A 66 -16.54 -16.15 -14.04
N ARG A 67 -16.02 -16.90 -14.99
CA ARG A 67 -14.61 -16.91 -15.36
C ARG A 67 -14.41 -16.09 -16.61
N ILE A 68 -13.56 -15.07 -16.53
CA ILE A 68 -13.42 -14.05 -17.55
C ILE A 68 -11.95 -13.94 -17.93
N LYS A 69 -11.67 -13.92 -19.24
CA LYS A 69 -10.39 -13.49 -19.79
C LYS A 69 -10.52 -12.01 -20.14
N MET A 70 -9.67 -11.17 -19.55
CA MET A 70 -9.71 -9.72 -19.70
C MET A 70 -8.39 -9.20 -20.24
N SER A 71 -8.43 -8.29 -21.22
CA SER A 71 -7.30 -7.45 -21.59
C SER A 71 -7.43 -6.10 -20.94
N SER A 72 -6.39 -5.62 -20.27
CA SER A 72 -6.37 -4.28 -19.67
C SER A 72 -5.71 -3.21 -20.57
N GLY A 73 -5.23 -3.61 -21.75
CA GLY A 73 -4.60 -2.77 -22.74
C GLY A 73 -3.09 -2.99 -22.87
N GLU A 74 -2.51 -2.42 -23.91
CA GLU A 74 -1.08 -2.57 -24.20
C GLU A 74 -0.19 -1.79 -23.23
N TRP A 75 1.02 -2.31 -23.04
CA TRP A 75 2.09 -1.65 -22.31
C TRP A 75 3.40 -1.74 -23.08
N MET A 76 3.93 -0.58 -23.51
CA MET A 76 5.24 -0.45 -24.15
C MET A 76 5.43 -1.41 -25.36
N SER A 77 4.48 -1.44 -26.28
CA SER A 77 4.49 -2.36 -27.44
C SER A 77 5.72 -2.22 -28.32
N ASP A 78 6.35 -1.04 -28.34
CA ASP A 78 7.58 -0.75 -29.04
C ASP A 78 8.85 -1.25 -28.31
N LYS A 79 8.75 -1.65 -27.05
CA LYS A 79 9.88 -2.06 -26.20
C LYS A 79 9.76 -3.50 -25.68
N VAL A 80 8.55 -4.05 -25.63
CA VAL A 80 8.30 -5.42 -25.16
C VAL A 80 8.47 -6.39 -26.34
N LYS A 81 9.19 -7.48 -26.11
CA LYS A 81 9.34 -8.57 -27.07
C LYS A 81 8.19 -9.56 -26.93
N GLY A 82 7.39 -9.71 -27.99
CA GLY A 82 6.24 -10.59 -28.00
C GLY A 82 4.97 -9.85 -27.58
N GLU A 83 4.18 -10.44 -26.67
CA GLU A 83 2.88 -9.91 -26.29
C GLU A 83 2.99 -8.75 -25.30
N SER A 84 2.61 -7.57 -25.75
CA SER A 84 2.56 -6.33 -24.96
C SER A 84 1.16 -6.07 -24.37
N ASN A 85 0.15 -6.78 -24.84
CA ASN A 85 -1.22 -6.64 -24.38
C ASN A 85 -1.43 -7.44 -23.08
N TRP A 86 -1.63 -6.74 -21.99
CA TRP A 86 -1.78 -7.34 -20.64
C TRP A 86 -3.08 -8.09 -20.51
N GLN A 87 -3.00 -9.41 -20.30
CA GLN A 87 -4.14 -10.30 -20.15
C GLN A 87 -4.24 -10.84 -18.72
N HIS A 88 -5.45 -10.93 -18.23
CA HIS A 88 -5.75 -11.32 -16.86
C HIS A 88 -6.87 -12.33 -16.84
N TRP A 89 -6.85 -13.22 -15.83
CA TRP A 89 -8.02 -13.92 -15.42
C TRP A 89 -8.76 -13.10 -14.37
N LEU A 90 -10.07 -12.99 -14.52
CA LEU A 90 -10.95 -12.33 -13.57
C LEU A 90 -12.09 -13.30 -13.24
N ASP A 91 -12.08 -13.83 -12.03
CA ASP A 91 -13.14 -14.64 -11.48
C ASP A 91 -14.10 -13.80 -10.66
N ILE A 92 -15.41 -13.94 -10.89
CA ILE A 92 -16.46 -13.18 -10.20
C ILE A 92 -17.48 -14.14 -9.59
N ALA A 93 -17.49 -14.28 -8.27
CA ALA A 93 -18.50 -15.03 -7.52
C ALA A 93 -19.72 -14.14 -7.27
N ILE A 94 -20.84 -14.49 -7.86
CA ILE A 94 -22.12 -13.79 -7.72
C ILE A 94 -23.06 -14.70 -6.94
N PRO A 95 -23.41 -14.39 -5.67
CA PRO A 95 -24.35 -15.17 -4.89
C PRO A 95 -25.76 -15.09 -5.47
N ASP A 96 -26.57 -16.14 -5.26
CA ASP A 96 -27.98 -16.18 -5.76
C ASP A 96 -28.82 -15.04 -5.17
N TYR A 97 -28.49 -14.60 -3.97
CA TYR A 97 -29.10 -13.45 -3.31
C TYR A 97 -28.07 -12.35 -3.02
N ILE A 98 -28.27 -11.16 -3.57
CA ILE A 98 -27.40 -10.00 -3.39
C ILE A 98 -28.13 -8.96 -2.53
N ASP A 99 -27.49 -8.53 -1.43
CA ASP A 99 -28.08 -7.58 -0.47
C ASP A 99 -27.39 -6.20 -0.48
N THR A 100 -26.28 -6.07 -1.15
CA THR A 100 -25.50 -4.82 -1.21
C THR A 100 -25.00 -4.55 -2.63
N ASN A 101 -24.81 -3.26 -2.95
CA ASN A 101 -24.16 -2.80 -4.18
C ASN A 101 -22.63 -2.61 -4.02
N LYS A 102 -22.05 -3.14 -2.96
CA LYS A 102 -20.62 -3.12 -2.68
C LYS A 102 -20.01 -4.48 -2.99
N SER A 103 -18.79 -4.50 -3.50
CA SER A 103 -18.07 -5.71 -3.88
C SER A 103 -16.67 -5.74 -3.27
N LEU A 104 -16.16 -6.95 -3.03
CA LEU A 104 -14.75 -7.17 -2.68
C LEU A 104 -14.00 -7.63 -3.92
N LEU A 105 -12.84 -7.01 -4.20
CA LEU A 105 -11.93 -7.40 -5.27
C LEU A 105 -10.56 -7.73 -4.69
N PHE A 106 -10.13 -8.97 -4.85
CA PHE A 106 -8.75 -9.39 -4.57
C PHE A 106 -7.85 -9.19 -5.78
N ILE A 107 -6.64 -8.71 -5.53
CA ILE A 107 -5.58 -8.49 -6.53
C ILE A 107 -4.52 -9.56 -6.32
N GLY A 108 -4.43 -10.50 -7.24
CA GLY A 108 -3.61 -11.70 -7.12
C GLY A 108 -2.39 -11.74 -8.05
N PRO A 109 -1.41 -12.59 -7.71
CA PRO A 109 -0.28 -12.93 -8.56
C PRO A 109 -0.71 -13.76 -9.76
N GLY A 110 0.27 -14.25 -10.51
CA GLY A 110 0.11 -15.19 -11.61
C GLY A 110 1.12 -14.95 -12.71
N SER A 111 1.01 -15.75 -13.75
CA SER A 111 1.88 -15.73 -14.93
C SER A 111 1.01 -15.75 -16.20
N LYS A 112 1.53 -15.19 -17.30
CA LYS A 112 0.87 -15.26 -18.60
C LYS A 112 0.74 -16.70 -19.12
N TYR A 113 1.47 -17.63 -18.52
CA TYR A 113 1.42 -19.05 -18.84
C TYR A 113 0.38 -19.83 -18.01
N ASP A 114 -0.26 -19.17 -17.05
CA ASP A 114 -1.31 -19.81 -16.27
C ASP A 114 -2.58 -19.96 -17.12
N ASP A 115 -2.98 -21.19 -17.35
CA ASP A 115 -4.19 -21.49 -18.14
C ASP A 115 -5.46 -21.13 -17.38
N GLU A 116 -5.46 -21.35 -16.05
CA GLU A 116 -6.59 -21.06 -15.18
C GLU A 116 -6.11 -20.70 -13.77
N ILE A 117 -6.78 -19.73 -13.18
CA ILE A 117 -6.64 -19.43 -11.75
C ILE A 117 -8.04 -19.44 -11.14
N TYR A 118 -8.22 -20.25 -10.12
CA TYR A 118 -9.52 -20.43 -9.48
C TYR A 118 -9.68 -19.48 -8.31
N LEU A 119 -10.86 -18.88 -8.20
CA LEU A 119 -11.27 -18.20 -6.98
C LEU A 119 -11.28 -19.23 -5.83
N GLU A 120 -10.63 -18.92 -4.73
CA GLU A 120 -10.58 -19.79 -3.58
C GLU A 120 -12.00 -20.10 -3.07
N SER A 121 -12.25 -21.36 -2.68
CA SER A 121 -13.55 -21.80 -2.13
C SER A 121 -14.03 -20.91 -0.98
N LEU A 122 -13.11 -20.47 -0.13
CA LEU A 122 -13.39 -19.52 0.94
C LEU A 122 -14.00 -18.20 0.42
N SER A 123 -13.53 -17.68 -0.73
CA SER A 123 -14.07 -16.45 -1.31
C SER A 123 -15.50 -16.63 -1.83
N ILE A 124 -15.82 -17.83 -2.38
CA ILE A 124 -17.20 -18.17 -2.80
C ILE A 124 -18.11 -18.29 -1.58
N GLU A 125 -17.69 -18.99 -0.54
CA GLU A 125 -18.45 -19.12 0.72
C GLU A 125 -18.69 -17.75 1.36
N LYS A 126 -17.70 -16.88 1.36
CA LYS A 126 -17.83 -15.52 1.88
C LYS A 126 -18.75 -14.65 1.01
N ALA A 127 -18.73 -14.80 -0.31
CA ALA A 127 -19.70 -14.13 -1.19
C ALA A 127 -21.14 -14.51 -0.83
N ILE A 128 -21.38 -15.81 -0.58
CA ILE A 128 -22.68 -16.31 -0.14
C ILE A 128 -23.05 -15.76 1.24
N LYS A 129 -22.12 -15.85 2.21
CA LYS A 129 -22.32 -15.38 3.59
C LYS A 129 -22.60 -13.87 3.64
N THR A 130 -21.81 -13.08 2.91
CA THR A 130 -21.95 -11.61 2.88
C THR A 130 -22.99 -11.11 1.89
N LYS A 131 -23.63 -12.02 1.13
CA LYS A 131 -24.62 -11.65 0.10
C LYS A 131 -24.14 -10.52 -0.80
N SER A 132 -22.84 -10.54 -1.11
CA SER A 132 -22.14 -9.54 -1.93
C SER A 132 -21.31 -10.20 -3.02
N ILE A 133 -21.02 -9.48 -4.08
CA ILE A 133 -20.14 -9.98 -5.14
C ILE A 133 -18.70 -9.95 -4.64
N VAL A 134 -17.99 -11.07 -4.79
CA VAL A 134 -16.56 -11.20 -4.51
C VAL A 134 -15.83 -11.58 -5.79
N SER A 135 -14.76 -10.91 -6.11
CA SER A 135 -14.00 -11.12 -7.34
C SER A 135 -12.49 -11.20 -7.07
N HIS A 136 -11.79 -11.83 -8.00
CA HIS A 136 -10.34 -11.98 -7.95
C HIS A 136 -9.76 -11.75 -9.34
N ILE A 137 -8.87 -10.77 -9.47
CA ILE A 137 -8.05 -10.58 -10.67
C ILE A 137 -6.66 -11.16 -10.44
N SER A 138 -6.15 -11.94 -11.38
CA SER A 138 -4.80 -12.52 -11.36
C SER A 138 -3.91 -11.99 -12.48
N ASN A 139 -2.66 -12.44 -12.50
CA ASN A 139 -1.61 -11.95 -13.40
C ASN A 139 -1.31 -10.46 -13.18
N ILE A 140 -1.18 -10.02 -11.94
CA ILE A 140 -0.76 -8.68 -11.58
C ILE A 140 0.63 -8.74 -10.90
N PRO A 141 1.71 -8.32 -11.60
CA PRO A 141 1.80 -7.85 -12.99
C PRO A 141 1.57 -8.97 -14.01
N TYR A 142 1.31 -8.60 -15.27
CA TYR A 142 1.34 -9.54 -16.40
C TYR A 142 2.79 -9.92 -16.69
N GLN A 143 3.15 -11.16 -16.49
CA GLN A 143 4.54 -11.63 -16.47
C GLN A 143 4.67 -13.08 -17.00
N PRO A 144 5.90 -13.50 -17.43
CA PRO A 144 7.11 -12.72 -17.56
C PRO A 144 7.07 -11.71 -18.72
N ILE A 145 7.87 -10.67 -18.61
CA ILE A 145 8.12 -9.72 -19.72
C ILE A 145 9.58 -9.83 -20.16
N LYS A 146 9.76 -9.85 -21.48
CA LYS A 146 11.06 -9.75 -22.14
C LYS A 146 11.10 -8.46 -22.96
N PHE A 147 12.20 -7.74 -22.93
CA PHE A 147 12.35 -6.49 -23.68
C PHE A 147 13.14 -6.70 -24.99
N ILE A 148 12.93 -5.81 -25.97
CA ILE A 148 13.53 -5.90 -27.35
C ILE A 148 15.04 -5.61 -27.32
N SER A 149 15.56 -4.98 -26.25
CA SER A 149 17.01 -4.77 -26.08
C SER A 149 17.77 -6.09 -26.20
N ASN A 150 19.11 -6.06 -26.29
CA ASN A 150 19.97 -7.26 -26.32
C ASN A 150 19.78 -8.18 -25.08
N ASP A 151 18.75 -7.96 -24.32
CA ASP A 151 18.35 -8.65 -23.12
C ASP A 151 17.49 -9.86 -23.47
N THR A 152 17.95 -11.05 -23.10
CA THR A 152 17.24 -12.31 -23.32
C THR A 152 16.52 -12.81 -22.07
N ILE A 153 16.48 -12.01 -21.00
CA ILE A 153 15.98 -12.41 -19.69
C ILE A 153 14.45 -12.22 -19.64
N ASP A 154 13.77 -13.27 -19.18
CA ASP A 154 12.37 -13.22 -18.77
C ASP A 154 12.29 -12.62 -17.36
N ARG A 155 11.59 -11.49 -17.22
CA ARG A 155 11.51 -10.75 -15.96
C ARG A 155 10.20 -11.02 -15.27
N TYR A 156 10.32 -11.28 -13.97
CA TYR A 156 9.19 -11.57 -13.09
C TYR A 156 9.21 -10.63 -11.87
N GLU A 157 8.06 -10.43 -11.30
CA GLU A 157 7.87 -9.90 -9.94
C GLU A 157 8.70 -8.62 -9.68
N ASP A 158 9.56 -8.64 -8.68
CA ASP A 158 10.36 -7.49 -8.26
C ASP A 158 11.49 -7.15 -9.24
N ASP A 159 12.07 -8.14 -9.93
CA ASP A 159 13.03 -7.88 -11.01
C ASP A 159 12.42 -7.03 -12.13
N LEU A 160 11.17 -7.31 -12.51
CA LEU A 160 10.48 -6.52 -13.54
C LEU A 160 10.22 -5.07 -13.07
N ILE A 161 9.89 -4.87 -11.80
CA ILE A 161 9.70 -3.54 -11.22
C ILE A 161 11.03 -2.79 -11.12
N ALA A 162 12.06 -3.44 -10.59
CA ALA A 162 13.39 -2.87 -10.39
C ALA A 162 14.04 -2.49 -11.73
N TYR A 163 13.87 -3.33 -12.76
CA TYR A 163 14.29 -3.01 -14.12
C TYR A 163 13.61 -1.74 -14.66
N GLY A 164 12.31 -1.62 -14.51
CA GLY A 164 11.58 -0.41 -14.91
C GLY A 164 12.05 0.84 -14.16
N TRP A 165 12.31 0.73 -12.86
CA TRP A 165 12.89 1.82 -12.06
C TRP A 165 14.28 2.19 -12.55
N ASN A 166 15.13 1.18 -12.82
CA ASN A 166 16.47 1.40 -13.37
C ASN A 166 16.42 2.16 -14.69
N LYS A 167 15.52 1.78 -15.62
CA LYS A 167 15.35 2.46 -16.90
C LYS A 167 14.91 3.91 -16.71
N PHE A 168 13.95 4.16 -15.83
CA PHE A 168 13.48 5.51 -15.53
C PHE A 168 14.59 6.39 -14.93
N LEU A 169 15.29 5.89 -13.92
CA LEU A 169 16.33 6.64 -13.22
C LEU A 169 17.53 6.95 -14.12
N ASN A 170 18.06 5.95 -14.82
CA ASN A 170 19.19 6.13 -15.73
C ASN A 170 18.83 6.90 -17.01
N GLY A 171 17.54 6.98 -17.37
CA GLY A 171 17.03 7.85 -18.43
C GLY A 171 16.95 9.34 -18.03
N GLY A 172 17.33 9.67 -16.78
CA GLY A 172 17.28 11.04 -16.26
C GLY A 172 15.93 11.38 -15.60
N ALA A 173 15.12 10.39 -15.33
CA ALA A 173 13.79 10.50 -14.71
C ALA A 173 12.87 11.50 -15.47
N ASN A 174 12.85 11.45 -16.78
CA ASN A 174 11.99 12.30 -17.60
C ASN A 174 10.53 11.87 -17.52
N ASP A 175 9.62 12.80 -17.77
CA ASP A 175 8.18 12.48 -17.69
C ASP A 175 7.76 11.48 -18.77
N GLU A 176 8.39 11.50 -19.92
CA GLU A 176 8.16 10.59 -21.03
C GLU A 176 8.53 9.14 -20.66
N ASP A 177 9.55 8.97 -19.82
CA ASP A 177 10.04 7.67 -19.37
C ASP A 177 9.19 7.06 -18.23
N ALA A 178 8.20 7.79 -17.71
CA ALA A 178 7.35 7.29 -16.63
C ALA A 178 6.52 6.04 -17.02
N GLU A 179 6.38 5.75 -18.30
CA GLU A 179 5.74 4.51 -18.77
C GLU A 179 6.52 3.24 -18.39
N TRP A 180 7.84 3.33 -18.09
CA TRP A 180 8.61 2.23 -17.53
C TRP A 180 8.13 1.80 -16.15
N LEU A 181 7.36 2.64 -15.46
CA LEU A 181 6.91 2.40 -14.09
C LEU A 181 5.74 1.42 -14.07
N LEU A 182 6.02 0.19 -13.73
CA LEU A 182 5.09 -0.95 -13.76
C LEU A 182 3.80 -0.73 -12.96
N ARG A 183 3.82 0.19 -11.99
CA ARG A 183 2.62 0.56 -11.22
C ARG A 183 1.49 1.11 -12.10
N PHE A 184 1.83 1.70 -13.25
CA PHE A 184 0.85 2.26 -14.15
C PHE A 184 -0.04 1.18 -14.77
N PRO A 185 0.50 0.18 -15.50
CA PRO A 185 -0.32 -0.90 -16.05
C PRO A 185 -0.93 -1.80 -14.97
N MET A 186 -0.26 -2.04 -13.82
CA MET A 186 -0.84 -2.79 -12.70
C MET A 186 -2.11 -2.10 -12.17
N THR A 187 -2.07 -0.79 -11.91
CA THR A 187 -3.23 -0.02 -11.44
C THR A 187 -4.34 0.01 -12.48
N ARG A 188 -4.00 0.22 -13.77
CA ARG A 188 -4.98 0.18 -14.87
C ARG A 188 -5.71 -1.16 -14.92
N ALA A 189 -5.00 -2.26 -14.77
CA ALA A 189 -5.60 -3.60 -14.79
C ALA A 189 -6.68 -3.78 -13.71
N VAL A 190 -6.41 -3.33 -12.49
CA VAL A 190 -7.38 -3.41 -11.38
C VAL A 190 -8.60 -2.52 -11.65
N VAL A 191 -8.41 -1.30 -12.16
CA VAL A 191 -9.52 -0.41 -12.52
C VAL A 191 -10.36 -1.01 -13.66
N ARG A 192 -9.75 -1.67 -14.66
CA ARG A 192 -10.49 -2.40 -15.71
C ARG A 192 -11.27 -3.57 -15.14
N ALA A 193 -10.71 -4.33 -14.17
CA ALA A 193 -11.45 -5.40 -13.48
C ALA A 193 -12.69 -4.86 -12.76
N MET A 194 -12.59 -3.71 -12.10
CA MET A 194 -13.73 -3.04 -11.49
C MET A 194 -14.79 -2.65 -12.52
N ASP A 195 -14.38 -2.19 -13.72
CA ASP A 195 -15.31 -1.89 -14.83
C ASP A 195 -16.06 -3.15 -15.26
N VAL A 196 -15.38 -4.30 -15.42
CA VAL A 196 -16.01 -5.58 -15.81
C VAL A 196 -16.98 -6.06 -14.72
N VAL A 197 -16.60 -6.01 -13.44
CA VAL A 197 -17.50 -6.39 -12.34
C VAL A 197 -18.77 -5.56 -12.33
N GLN A 198 -18.66 -4.25 -12.58
CA GLN A 198 -19.85 -3.38 -12.69
C GLN A 198 -20.72 -3.76 -13.87
N GLU A 199 -20.12 -4.02 -15.04
CA GLU A 199 -20.88 -4.39 -16.24
C GLU A 199 -21.59 -5.75 -16.07
N ILE A 200 -20.90 -6.78 -15.59
CA ILE A 200 -21.49 -8.10 -15.32
C ILE A 200 -22.61 -8.02 -14.27
N SER A 201 -22.47 -7.16 -13.28
CA SER A 201 -23.49 -6.98 -12.23
C SER A 201 -24.64 -6.06 -12.63
N SER A 202 -24.58 -5.37 -13.77
CA SER A 202 -25.55 -4.32 -14.16
C SER A 202 -27.00 -4.80 -14.25
N THR A 203 -27.21 -6.07 -14.58
CA THR A 203 -28.53 -6.71 -14.66
C THR A 203 -28.99 -7.38 -13.37
N LYS A 204 -28.19 -7.30 -12.28
CA LYS A 204 -28.53 -7.91 -11.00
C LYS A 204 -29.40 -6.97 -10.15
N SER A 205 -30.01 -7.51 -9.11
CA SER A 205 -30.90 -6.77 -8.21
C SER A 205 -30.20 -5.60 -7.50
N LYS A 206 -28.91 -5.72 -7.26
CA LYS A 206 -28.04 -4.71 -6.66
C LYS A 206 -26.77 -4.55 -7.50
N PRO A 207 -26.78 -3.76 -8.57
CA PRO A 207 -25.60 -3.50 -9.38
C PRO A 207 -24.46 -2.92 -8.54
N VAL A 208 -23.24 -3.42 -8.73
CA VAL A 208 -22.06 -2.94 -7.99
C VAL A 208 -21.72 -1.51 -8.40
N ASN A 209 -21.53 -0.65 -7.40
CA ASN A 209 -21.07 0.72 -7.63
C ASN A 209 -19.83 1.09 -6.79
N SER A 210 -19.45 0.25 -5.83
CA SER A 210 -18.35 0.53 -4.91
C SER A 210 -17.58 -0.74 -4.58
N PHE A 211 -16.29 -0.56 -4.26
CA PHE A 211 -15.38 -1.67 -4.05
C PHE A 211 -14.59 -1.53 -2.75
N PHE A 212 -14.43 -2.65 -2.08
CA PHE A 212 -13.36 -2.88 -1.14
C PHE A 212 -12.29 -3.68 -1.88
N ILE A 213 -11.02 -3.26 -1.81
CA ILE A 213 -9.93 -3.91 -2.55
C ILE A 213 -8.83 -4.41 -1.63
N SER A 214 -8.21 -5.54 -1.98
CA SER A 214 -7.12 -6.12 -1.20
C SER A 214 -6.10 -6.82 -2.09
N GLY A 215 -4.84 -6.76 -1.70
CA GLY A 215 -3.74 -7.45 -2.37
C GLY A 215 -2.50 -7.45 -1.50
N ALA A 216 -1.57 -8.38 -1.78
CA ALA A 216 -0.37 -8.57 -0.97
C ALA A 216 0.90 -8.08 -1.68
N SER A 217 1.89 -7.59 -0.93
CA SER A 217 3.21 -7.18 -1.43
C SER A 217 3.08 -6.11 -2.52
N LYS A 218 3.65 -6.32 -3.71
CA LYS A 218 3.48 -5.41 -4.86
C LYS A 218 2.01 -5.23 -5.28
N ARG A 219 1.12 -6.19 -4.97
CA ARG A 219 -0.34 -6.06 -5.17
C ARG A 219 -0.96 -5.25 -4.03
N GLY A 220 -0.41 -5.28 -2.82
CA GLY A 220 -0.74 -4.35 -1.74
C GLY A 220 -0.39 -2.91 -2.11
N TRP A 221 0.75 -2.70 -2.74
CA TRP A 221 1.09 -1.40 -3.32
C TRP A 221 0.08 -0.97 -4.39
N THR A 222 -0.31 -1.91 -5.29
CA THR A 222 -1.34 -1.65 -6.30
C THR A 222 -2.70 -1.36 -5.66
N THR A 223 -3.02 -1.97 -4.53
CA THR A 223 -4.20 -1.63 -3.71
C THR A 223 -4.19 -0.15 -3.32
N TRP A 224 -3.08 0.36 -2.79
CA TRP A 224 -2.92 1.78 -2.46
C TRP A 224 -3.07 2.68 -3.68
N THR A 225 -2.37 2.39 -4.79
CA THR A 225 -2.42 3.24 -5.99
C THR A 225 -3.80 3.23 -6.65
N THR A 226 -4.50 2.09 -6.65
CA THR A 226 -5.88 2.02 -7.13
C THR A 226 -6.82 2.87 -6.28
N ALA A 227 -6.71 2.81 -4.96
CA ALA A 227 -7.51 3.63 -4.05
C ALA A 227 -7.26 5.13 -4.22
N ALA A 228 -6.03 5.52 -4.62
CA ALA A 228 -5.71 6.91 -4.89
C ALA A 228 -6.34 7.45 -6.18
N VAL A 229 -6.55 6.62 -7.20
CA VAL A 229 -7.00 7.05 -8.54
C VAL A 229 -8.47 6.80 -8.82
N ASP A 230 -9.13 5.89 -8.08
CA ASP A 230 -10.52 5.50 -8.36
C ASP A 230 -11.43 5.69 -7.15
N LYS A 231 -12.37 6.62 -7.28
CA LYS A 231 -13.31 6.99 -6.21
C LYS A 231 -14.34 5.90 -5.87
N ARG A 232 -14.44 4.84 -6.68
CA ARG A 232 -15.28 3.68 -6.36
C ARG A 232 -14.71 2.84 -5.22
N VAL A 233 -13.44 3.03 -4.88
CA VAL A 233 -12.81 2.35 -3.73
C VAL A 233 -13.28 3.02 -2.44
N ILE A 234 -14.07 2.29 -1.66
CA ILE A 234 -14.64 2.75 -0.39
C ILE A 234 -13.95 2.18 0.85
N GLY A 235 -13.02 1.28 0.65
CA GLY A 235 -12.18 0.68 1.69
C GLY A 235 -11.12 -0.22 1.09
N MET A 236 -10.09 -0.52 1.85
CA MET A 236 -8.99 -1.36 1.37
C MET A 236 -8.29 -2.13 2.48
N ALA A 237 -7.67 -3.26 2.10
CA ALA A 237 -6.73 -4.00 2.93
C ALA A 237 -5.44 -4.31 2.16
N PRO A 238 -4.44 -3.42 2.18
CA PRO A 238 -3.10 -3.72 1.68
C PRO A 238 -2.37 -4.65 2.66
N LEU A 239 -1.77 -5.72 2.14
CA LEU A 239 -1.06 -6.72 2.94
C LEU A 239 0.43 -6.69 2.63
N VAL A 240 1.24 -6.88 3.66
CA VAL A 240 2.70 -7.09 3.59
C VAL A 240 3.40 -6.12 2.63
N ILE A 241 3.09 -4.84 2.81
CA ILE A 241 3.76 -3.73 2.13
C ILE A 241 4.08 -2.63 3.14
N ASP A 242 4.86 -2.98 4.13
CA ASP A 242 5.26 -2.14 5.25
C ASP A 242 6.45 -1.24 4.89
N LEU A 243 6.33 -0.55 3.75
CA LEU A 243 7.40 0.21 3.12
C LEU A 243 7.02 1.67 2.78
N LEU A 244 5.87 2.15 3.19
CA LEU A 244 5.49 3.54 2.91
C LEU A 244 6.50 4.51 3.52
N ASN A 245 6.73 5.65 2.83
CA ASN A 245 7.83 6.57 3.10
C ASN A 245 9.19 5.86 2.91
N ILE A 246 9.42 5.46 1.66
CA ILE A 246 10.48 4.52 1.26
C ILE A 246 11.87 4.92 1.76
N VAL A 247 12.29 6.18 1.61
CA VAL A 247 13.66 6.58 1.91
C VAL A 247 14.00 6.33 3.38
N PRO A 248 13.27 6.86 4.37
CA PRO A 248 13.57 6.56 5.77
C PRO A 248 13.34 5.08 6.14
N SER A 249 12.40 4.39 5.48
CA SER A 249 12.17 2.96 5.71
C SER A 249 13.36 2.10 5.26
N PHE A 250 13.93 2.36 4.09
CA PHE A 250 15.12 1.66 3.62
C PHE A 250 16.38 2.07 4.38
N GLU A 251 16.52 3.33 4.76
CA GLU A 251 17.60 3.77 5.65
C GLU A 251 17.58 3.01 6.98
N HIS A 252 16.37 2.84 7.55
CA HIS A 252 16.14 2.03 8.74
C HIS A 252 16.52 0.57 8.52
N HIS A 253 16.04 -0.04 7.44
CA HIS A 253 16.34 -1.42 7.05
C HIS A 253 17.85 -1.70 7.04
N TYR A 254 18.62 -0.86 6.33
CA TYR A 254 20.07 -1.01 6.24
C TYR A 254 20.76 -0.88 7.61
N ARG A 255 20.33 0.07 8.43
CA ARG A 255 20.89 0.28 9.78
C ARG A 255 20.52 -0.80 10.78
N LEU A 256 19.49 -1.59 10.51
CA LEU A 256 19.14 -2.76 11.33
C LEU A 256 20.04 -3.95 11.01
N TYR A 257 20.28 -4.20 9.74
CA TYR A 257 20.87 -5.44 9.29
C TYR A 257 22.36 -5.31 8.88
N GLY A 258 22.82 -4.09 8.66
CA GLY A 258 24.18 -3.80 8.16
C GLY A 258 24.37 -4.11 6.69
N ASP A 259 23.36 -4.65 6.04
CA ASP A 259 23.27 -4.96 4.62
C ASP A 259 21.81 -4.99 4.16
N TRP A 260 21.60 -5.07 2.86
CA TRP A 260 20.28 -5.25 2.29
C TRP A 260 19.79 -6.69 2.50
N SER A 261 18.51 -6.85 2.86
CA SER A 261 17.93 -8.19 2.92
C SER A 261 18.00 -8.88 1.55
N PRO A 262 18.32 -10.19 1.48
CA PRO A 262 18.24 -10.96 0.23
C PRO A 262 16.88 -10.84 -0.46
N ALA A 263 15.82 -10.59 0.29
CA ALA A 263 14.48 -10.42 -0.26
C ALA A 263 14.33 -9.18 -1.17
N VAL A 264 15.21 -8.17 -1.04
CA VAL A 264 15.23 -6.97 -1.90
C VAL A 264 16.37 -6.98 -2.92
N GLU A 265 16.99 -8.15 -3.16
CA GLU A 265 18.15 -8.32 -4.04
C GLU A 265 17.90 -7.79 -5.46
N ASP A 266 16.69 -7.94 -6.00
CA ASP A 266 16.33 -7.42 -7.30
C ASP A 266 16.59 -5.92 -7.44
N TYR A 267 16.30 -5.15 -6.42
CA TYR A 267 16.55 -3.70 -6.40
C TYR A 267 18.04 -3.39 -6.20
N VAL A 268 18.75 -4.20 -5.40
CA VAL A 268 20.19 -4.06 -5.16
C VAL A 268 20.97 -4.31 -6.44
N ASN A 269 20.61 -5.34 -7.21
CA ASN A 269 21.25 -5.71 -8.48
C ASN A 269 21.20 -4.60 -9.53
N TYR A 270 20.21 -3.70 -9.44
CA TYR A 270 20.12 -2.49 -10.29
C TYR A 270 20.63 -1.23 -9.62
N SER A 271 21.29 -1.33 -8.45
CA SER A 271 21.80 -0.18 -7.68
C SER A 271 20.70 0.87 -7.37
N ILE A 272 19.45 0.44 -7.20
CA ILE A 272 18.32 1.35 -6.94
C ILE A 272 18.52 2.11 -5.63
N MET A 273 19.14 1.46 -4.63
CA MET A 273 19.34 2.04 -3.31
C MET A 273 20.29 3.26 -3.35
N ASP A 274 21.23 3.28 -4.31
CA ASP A 274 22.13 4.40 -4.48
C ASP A 274 21.43 5.71 -4.86
N TRP A 275 20.26 5.62 -5.47
CA TRP A 275 19.47 6.79 -5.90
C TRP A 275 18.66 7.45 -4.79
N MET A 276 18.48 6.84 -3.60
CA MET A 276 17.49 7.24 -2.59
C MET A 276 17.49 8.74 -2.26
N ASN A 277 18.63 9.40 -2.22
CA ASN A 277 18.73 10.82 -1.86
C ASN A 277 18.77 11.78 -3.06
N THR A 278 18.57 11.27 -4.29
CA THR A 278 18.63 12.07 -5.51
C THR A 278 17.29 12.72 -5.85
N LYS A 279 17.32 13.75 -6.72
CA LYS A 279 16.10 14.39 -7.25
C LYS A 279 15.33 13.44 -8.20
N GLU A 280 16.05 12.56 -8.90
CA GLU A 280 15.51 11.55 -9.80
C GLU A 280 14.67 10.54 -9.02
N PHE A 281 15.18 10.06 -7.89
CA PHE A 281 14.43 9.13 -7.02
C PHE A 281 13.20 9.79 -6.41
N LYS A 282 13.31 11.04 -5.94
CA LYS A 282 12.14 11.81 -5.50
C LYS A 282 11.09 11.93 -6.59
N LYS A 283 11.52 12.10 -7.85
CA LYS A 283 10.61 12.17 -8.98
C LYS A 283 9.95 10.81 -9.24
N LEU A 284 10.70 9.72 -9.22
CA LEU A 284 10.16 8.36 -9.30
C LEU A 284 9.08 8.13 -8.24
N LEU A 285 9.39 8.41 -6.96
CA LEU A 285 8.45 8.23 -5.86
C LEU A 285 7.17 9.05 -6.07
N SER A 286 7.27 10.26 -6.61
CA SER A 286 6.10 11.10 -6.89
C SER A 286 5.10 10.50 -7.89
N TYR A 287 5.50 9.47 -8.64
CA TYR A 287 4.61 8.73 -9.54
C TYR A 287 4.04 7.46 -8.94
N VAL A 288 4.78 6.80 -8.07
CA VAL A 288 4.46 5.43 -7.68
C VAL A 288 4.26 5.23 -6.19
N GLU A 289 4.81 6.09 -5.32
CA GLU A 289 4.77 5.85 -3.90
C GLU A 289 3.44 6.29 -3.27
N PRO A 290 2.71 5.38 -2.59
CA PRO A 290 1.46 5.73 -1.93
C PRO A 290 1.60 6.84 -0.88
N TYR A 291 2.72 6.92 -0.17
CA TYR A 291 2.95 7.96 0.83
C TYR A 291 2.87 9.39 0.24
N GLU A 292 3.30 9.58 -1.01
CA GLU A 292 3.17 10.86 -1.72
C GLU A 292 1.69 11.26 -1.96
N PHE A 293 0.78 10.28 -1.94
CA PHE A 293 -0.65 10.44 -2.15
C PHE A 293 -1.47 10.29 -0.87
N LYS A 294 -0.84 10.21 0.30
CA LYS A 294 -1.48 9.86 1.58
C LYS A 294 -2.75 10.64 1.89
N SER A 295 -2.83 11.92 1.53
CA SER A 295 -4.01 12.75 1.76
C SER A 295 -5.28 12.26 1.02
N LEU A 296 -5.15 11.39 0.02
CA LEU A 296 -6.27 10.83 -0.74
C LEU A 296 -6.90 9.61 -0.05
N PHE A 297 -6.23 9.03 0.94
CA PHE A 297 -6.69 7.81 1.61
C PHE A 297 -7.65 8.12 2.77
N THR A 298 -8.79 8.70 2.47
CA THR A 298 -9.80 9.05 3.48
C THR A 298 -10.78 7.91 3.82
N MET A 299 -10.79 6.84 2.99
CA MET A 299 -11.59 5.65 3.23
C MET A 299 -11.03 4.79 4.37
N PRO A 300 -11.84 3.91 5.00
CA PRO A 300 -11.36 2.90 5.93
C PRO A 300 -10.30 1.98 5.32
N LYS A 301 -9.23 1.74 6.05
CA LYS A 301 -8.12 0.91 5.61
C LYS A 301 -7.60 0.00 6.72
N LEU A 302 -7.49 -1.29 6.44
CA LEU A 302 -6.89 -2.30 7.31
C LEU A 302 -5.51 -2.67 6.77
N VAL A 303 -4.45 -2.15 7.36
CA VAL A 303 -3.06 -2.46 6.98
C VAL A 303 -2.62 -3.71 7.70
N ILE A 304 -2.22 -4.75 6.96
CA ILE A 304 -1.85 -6.06 7.52
C ILE A 304 -0.40 -6.38 7.17
N ASN A 305 0.45 -6.58 8.19
CA ASN A 305 1.87 -6.89 8.03
C ASN A 305 2.26 -8.13 8.84
N GLY A 306 3.40 -8.73 8.52
CA GLY A 306 3.98 -9.84 9.27
C GLY A 306 5.00 -9.35 10.30
N THR A 307 5.10 -10.04 11.44
CA THR A 307 6.09 -9.67 12.47
C THR A 307 7.49 -10.25 12.22
N ILE A 308 7.62 -11.17 11.29
CA ILE A 308 8.89 -11.83 10.91
C ILE A 308 9.09 -11.78 9.39
N ASP A 309 8.64 -10.69 8.76
CA ASP A 309 8.71 -10.46 7.32
C ASP A 309 10.17 -10.38 6.85
N GLU A 310 10.45 -11.00 5.71
CA GLU A 310 11.78 -11.06 5.10
C GLU A 310 12.16 -9.75 4.40
N PHE A 311 11.17 -8.97 3.95
CA PHE A 311 11.34 -7.74 3.20
C PHE A 311 11.37 -6.50 4.09
N PHE A 312 10.52 -6.45 5.11
CA PHE A 312 10.24 -5.23 5.87
C PHE A 312 10.50 -5.42 7.36
N ALA A 313 11.15 -4.43 7.96
CA ALA A 313 11.38 -4.45 9.40
C ALA A 313 10.06 -4.39 10.17
N THR A 314 9.96 -5.17 11.24
CA THR A 314 8.71 -5.31 12.01
C THR A 314 8.23 -4.00 12.65
N ASP A 315 9.07 -2.96 12.72
CA ASP A 315 8.71 -1.64 13.25
C ASP A 315 8.66 -0.52 12.19
N SER A 316 8.50 -0.90 10.91
CA SER A 316 8.43 0.05 9.77
C SER A 316 7.19 0.96 9.82
N TRP A 317 6.12 0.56 10.49
CA TRP A 317 4.91 1.37 10.67
C TRP A 317 5.20 2.80 11.14
N LYS A 318 6.23 3.01 11.93
CA LYS A 318 6.59 4.32 12.54
C LYS A 318 6.93 5.40 11.53
N PHE A 319 7.31 5.02 10.29
CA PHE A 319 7.69 5.96 9.25
C PHE A 319 6.50 6.57 8.50
N TYR A 320 5.30 6.01 8.63
CA TYR A 320 4.14 6.47 7.87
C TYR A 320 2.83 6.52 8.66
N TRP A 321 2.68 5.71 9.71
CA TRP A 321 1.39 5.50 10.36
C TRP A 321 0.72 6.77 10.85
N ASN A 322 1.47 7.67 11.49
CA ASN A 322 0.92 8.90 12.06
C ASN A 322 0.45 9.90 10.99
N GLU A 323 0.95 9.78 9.76
CA GLU A 323 0.62 10.68 8.66
C GLU A 323 -0.47 10.15 7.72
N ILE A 324 -0.82 8.86 7.81
CA ILE A 324 -1.97 8.31 7.10
C ILE A 324 -3.25 8.83 7.74
N PRO A 325 -4.22 9.35 6.95
CA PRO A 325 -5.49 9.85 7.47
C PRO A 325 -6.25 8.85 8.34
N GLU A 326 -7.12 9.36 9.21
CA GLU A 326 -7.95 8.56 10.12
C GLU A 326 -8.78 7.48 9.39
N LYS A 327 -9.50 6.65 10.15
CA LYS A 327 -10.11 5.39 9.72
C LYS A 327 -9.06 4.40 9.23
N LYS A 328 -7.95 4.34 9.97
CA LYS A 328 -6.83 3.43 9.75
C LYS A 328 -6.77 2.40 10.88
N TYR A 329 -6.61 1.15 10.49
CA TYR A 329 -6.58 -0.01 11.37
C TYR A 329 -5.35 -0.82 11.05
N LEU A 330 -4.61 -1.23 12.06
CA LEU A 330 -3.34 -1.95 11.92
C LEU A 330 -3.49 -3.37 12.44
N GLN A 331 -2.93 -4.32 11.72
CA GLN A 331 -2.71 -5.67 12.19
C GLN A 331 -1.28 -6.11 11.83
N TYR A 332 -0.45 -6.30 12.83
CA TYR A 332 0.74 -7.13 12.69
C TYR A 332 0.37 -8.56 13.05
N VAL A 333 0.60 -9.50 12.15
CA VAL A 333 0.32 -10.92 12.36
C VAL A 333 1.51 -11.55 13.09
N PRO A 334 1.37 -11.93 14.36
CA PRO A 334 2.44 -12.58 15.08
C PRO A 334 2.84 -13.90 14.41
N ASN A 335 4.15 -14.15 14.29
CA ASN A 335 4.70 -15.28 13.54
C ASN A 335 4.36 -15.28 12.04
N GLY A 336 3.80 -14.20 11.51
CA GLY A 336 3.56 -14.00 10.09
C GLY A 336 4.84 -13.57 9.37
N ASN A 337 5.24 -14.31 8.35
CA ASN A 337 6.29 -13.92 7.40
C ASN A 337 5.67 -13.15 6.21
N HIS A 338 6.45 -12.84 5.18
CA HIS A 338 5.94 -12.11 4.00
C HIS A 338 4.75 -12.80 3.30
N GLY A 339 4.71 -14.12 3.28
CA GLY A 339 3.58 -14.88 2.72
C GLY A 339 2.38 -14.98 3.64
N LEU A 340 2.47 -14.57 4.91
CA LEU A 340 1.43 -14.76 5.95
C LEU A 340 0.90 -16.19 6.05
N LEU A 341 1.74 -17.18 5.71
CA LEU A 341 1.33 -18.58 5.66
C LEU A 341 0.90 -19.10 7.03
N GLY A 342 -0.24 -19.78 7.05
CA GLY A 342 -0.82 -20.37 8.29
C GLY A 342 -1.49 -19.34 9.20
N SER A 343 -1.74 -18.11 8.72
CA SER A 343 -2.43 -17.07 9.50
C SER A 343 -3.91 -16.93 9.07
N TYR A 344 -4.66 -16.21 9.88
CA TYR A 344 -6.09 -15.96 9.68
C TYR A 344 -6.41 -14.62 9.03
N GLN A 345 -5.44 -14.05 8.29
CA GLN A 345 -5.59 -12.72 7.66
C GLN A 345 -6.80 -12.63 6.73
N ASN A 346 -7.11 -13.69 5.97
CA ASN A 346 -8.28 -13.70 5.09
C ASN A 346 -9.57 -13.55 5.89
N GLN A 347 -9.71 -14.25 7.02
CA GLN A 347 -10.88 -14.09 7.88
C GLN A 347 -10.99 -12.66 8.39
N ASN A 348 -9.89 -12.03 8.79
CA ASN A 348 -9.88 -10.66 9.28
C ASN A 348 -10.26 -9.64 8.20
N ILE A 349 -9.79 -9.83 6.97
CA ILE A 349 -10.19 -9.02 5.81
C ILE A 349 -11.73 -9.10 5.61
N PHE A 350 -12.29 -10.31 5.64
CA PHE A 350 -13.74 -10.49 5.48
C PHE A 350 -14.54 -9.91 6.64
N SER A 351 -14.04 -10.00 7.88
CA SER A 351 -14.69 -9.39 9.04
C SER A 351 -14.73 -7.87 8.94
N PHE A 352 -13.64 -7.27 8.50
CA PHE A 352 -13.56 -5.83 8.25
C PHE A 352 -14.46 -5.40 7.09
N TYR A 353 -14.43 -6.15 5.98
CA TYR A 353 -15.28 -5.93 4.81
C TYR A 353 -16.76 -6.02 5.17
N GLU A 354 -17.18 -7.07 5.89
CA GLU A 354 -18.58 -7.25 6.33
C GLU A 354 -19.08 -6.06 7.14
N ARG A 355 -18.27 -5.55 8.07
CA ARG A 355 -18.62 -4.35 8.84
C ARG A 355 -18.82 -3.14 7.95
N LEU A 356 -17.93 -2.96 6.99
CA LEU A 356 -17.99 -1.83 6.06
C LEU A 356 -19.25 -1.86 5.18
N ILE A 357 -19.58 -3.01 4.58
CA ILE A 357 -20.70 -3.10 3.62
C ILE A 357 -22.06 -2.99 4.30
N TYR A 358 -22.17 -3.45 5.55
CA TYR A 358 -23.41 -3.38 6.33
C TYR A 358 -23.46 -2.17 7.26
N SER A 359 -22.54 -1.24 7.12
CA SER A 359 -22.46 -0.05 7.97
C SER A 359 -22.48 -0.38 9.48
N LYS A 360 -21.91 -1.53 9.84
CA LYS A 360 -21.62 -1.89 11.22
C LYS A 360 -20.43 -1.05 11.70
N ASP A 361 -20.46 -0.59 12.91
CA ASP A 361 -19.38 0.21 13.46
C ASP A 361 -18.06 -0.58 13.45
N LEU A 362 -17.03 0.06 12.92
CA LEU A 362 -15.66 -0.38 13.09
C LEU A 362 -15.23 0.09 14.49
N PRO A 363 -14.67 -0.80 15.33
CA PRO A 363 -14.36 -0.45 16.71
C PRO A 363 -13.30 0.66 16.77
N GLU A 364 -13.47 1.60 17.68
CA GLU A 364 -12.47 2.61 17.95
C GLU A 364 -11.32 2.00 18.76
N LEU A 365 -10.11 2.14 18.24
CA LEU A 365 -8.87 1.74 18.88
C LEU A 365 -7.86 2.87 18.78
N GLU A 366 -7.58 3.52 19.90
CA GLU A 366 -6.51 4.50 20.02
C GLU A 366 -5.32 3.85 20.72
N TRP A 367 -4.11 4.09 20.27
CA TRP A 367 -2.91 3.62 20.94
C TRP A 367 -1.72 4.53 20.72
N SER A 368 -0.82 4.55 21.70
CA SER A 368 0.51 5.15 21.59
C SER A 368 1.54 4.26 22.31
N ILE A 369 2.80 4.42 21.92
CA ILE A 369 3.94 3.78 22.55
C ILE A 369 4.83 4.89 23.07
N GLU A 370 4.74 5.16 24.36
CA GLU A 370 5.40 6.28 25.01
C GLU A 370 5.90 5.91 26.40
N ASN A 371 7.03 6.49 26.80
CA ASN A 371 7.60 6.29 28.13
C ASN A 371 7.78 4.83 28.52
N GLY A 372 8.08 3.95 27.53
CA GLY A 372 8.28 2.53 27.76
C GLY A 372 7.00 1.75 28.03
N SER A 373 5.84 2.27 27.64
CA SER A 373 4.54 1.61 27.80
C SER A 373 3.69 1.72 26.52
N PHE A 374 2.90 0.70 26.26
CA PHE A 374 1.75 0.78 25.37
C PHE A 374 0.59 1.42 26.14
N ASN A 375 0.09 2.54 25.67
CA ASN A 375 -1.12 3.17 26.18
C ASN A 375 -2.23 2.92 25.17
N ILE A 376 -3.30 2.24 25.58
CA ILE A 376 -4.34 1.75 24.69
C ILE A 376 -5.69 2.18 25.23
N LYS A 377 -6.55 2.65 24.35
CA LYS A 377 -7.94 2.95 24.63
C LYS A 377 -8.81 2.23 23.60
N VAL A 378 -9.68 1.39 24.12
CA VAL A 378 -10.71 0.65 23.38
C VAL A 378 -12.06 1.26 23.69
N GLU A 379 -12.95 1.28 22.72
CA GLU A 379 -14.33 1.72 22.92
C GLU A 379 -15.02 0.90 24.01
N LYS A 380 -15.69 1.59 24.95
CA LYS A 380 -16.38 0.94 26.08
C LYS A 380 -17.52 0.04 25.61
N ASN A 381 -17.75 -1.02 26.36
CA ASN A 381 -18.84 -1.97 26.16
C ASN A 381 -18.74 -2.82 24.85
N ILE A 382 -17.64 -2.74 24.12
CA ILE A 382 -17.39 -3.68 23.03
C ILE A 382 -16.69 -4.92 23.58
N PRO A 383 -17.24 -6.14 23.38
CA PRO A 383 -16.55 -7.38 23.77
C PRO A 383 -15.19 -7.48 23.08
N HIS A 384 -14.14 -7.65 23.86
CA HIS A 384 -12.78 -7.78 23.33
C HIS A 384 -11.88 -8.57 24.28
N THR A 385 -10.80 -9.12 23.74
CA THR A 385 -9.68 -9.69 24.50
C THR A 385 -8.40 -8.95 24.17
N VAL A 386 -7.47 -8.93 25.10
CA VAL A 386 -6.18 -8.24 24.96
C VAL A 386 -5.04 -9.22 25.22
N GLY A 387 -4.06 -9.27 24.32
CA GLY A 387 -2.87 -10.10 24.45
C GLY A 387 -1.60 -9.33 24.15
N LEU A 388 -0.58 -9.50 24.96
CA LEU A 388 0.77 -9.00 24.71
C LEU A 388 1.58 -10.08 24.01
N TRP A 389 2.00 -9.80 22.79
CA TRP A 389 2.94 -10.63 22.05
C TRP A 389 4.37 -10.10 22.19
N LYS A 390 5.34 -10.99 22.32
CA LYS A 390 6.75 -10.65 22.38
C LYS A 390 7.63 -11.72 21.78
N ILE A 391 8.83 -11.32 21.36
CA ILE A 391 9.95 -12.18 20.98
C ILE A 391 11.25 -11.52 21.40
N ASN A 392 12.25 -12.32 21.72
CA ASN A 392 13.59 -11.85 22.07
C ASN A 392 14.65 -12.33 21.08
N ASN A 393 15.54 -11.42 20.64
CA ASN A 393 16.77 -11.77 19.93
C ASN A 393 17.96 -11.23 20.71
N PRO A 394 18.74 -12.09 21.38
CA PRO A 394 19.87 -11.67 22.21
C PRO A 394 21.08 -11.18 21.39
N LYS A 395 21.10 -11.42 20.08
CA LYS A 395 22.28 -11.17 19.23
C LYS A 395 22.18 -9.86 18.46
N SER A 396 21.02 -9.55 17.88
CA SER A 396 20.83 -8.42 16.95
C SER A 396 19.39 -7.94 16.93
N ARG A 397 19.17 -6.76 16.36
CA ARG A 397 17.84 -6.20 16.13
C ARG A 397 17.16 -6.79 14.87
N ASP A 398 17.54 -7.98 14.45
CA ASP A 398 16.99 -8.68 13.31
C ASP A 398 15.90 -9.64 13.74
N PHE A 399 14.66 -9.39 13.33
CA PHE A 399 13.49 -10.20 13.65
C PHE A 399 12.92 -10.91 12.40
N ARG A 400 13.70 -11.02 11.32
CA ARG A 400 13.30 -11.79 10.14
C ARG A 400 13.20 -13.28 10.47
N ILE A 401 12.37 -14.01 9.73
CA ILE A 401 12.03 -15.42 10.01
C ILE A 401 13.26 -16.34 10.13
N TRP A 402 14.30 -16.13 9.33
CA TRP A 402 15.50 -16.95 9.37
C TRP A 402 16.40 -16.69 10.58
N GLU A 403 16.22 -15.55 11.27
CA GLU A 403 16.96 -15.22 12.50
C GLU A 403 16.23 -15.72 13.76
N VAL A 404 14.93 -15.51 13.82
CA VAL A 404 14.17 -15.73 15.06
C VAL A 404 13.13 -16.85 14.96
N GLY A 405 12.85 -17.38 13.77
CA GLY A 405 11.82 -18.38 13.57
C GLY A 405 10.41 -17.86 13.95
N ARG A 406 9.45 -18.79 14.12
CA ARG A 406 8.07 -18.49 14.51
C ARG A 406 7.93 -18.61 16.04
N ASN A 407 8.66 -17.80 16.78
CA ASN A 407 8.80 -17.91 18.24
C ASN A 407 8.22 -16.70 19.00
N TRP A 408 7.34 -15.93 18.37
CA TRP A 408 6.55 -14.94 19.12
C TRP A 408 5.60 -15.65 20.09
N GLU A 409 5.61 -15.22 21.35
CA GLU A 409 4.82 -15.78 22.43
C GLU A 409 3.77 -14.79 22.88
N LYS A 410 2.55 -15.29 23.14
CA LYS A 410 1.43 -14.50 23.65
C LYS A 410 1.28 -14.66 25.15
N LYS A 411 1.06 -13.54 25.83
CA LYS A 411 0.58 -13.48 27.21
C LYS A 411 -0.79 -12.80 27.22
N GLU A 412 -1.80 -13.49 27.69
CA GLU A 412 -3.12 -12.88 27.85
C GLU A 412 -3.09 -11.79 28.93
N ILE A 413 -3.75 -10.68 28.63
CA ILE A 413 -3.95 -9.54 29.52
C ILE A 413 -5.45 -9.52 29.86
N GLY A 414 -5.79 -9.44 31.13
CA GLY A 414 -7.21 -9.38 31.51
C GLY A 414 -7.92 -8.16 30.92
N THR A 415 -9.23 -8.27 30.75
CA THR A 415 -10.07 -7.16 30.24
C THR A 415 -10.21 -6.08 31.32
N SER A 416 -10.37 -4.83 30.90
CA SER A 416 -10.63 -3.65 31.73
C SER A 416 -12.00 -3.06 31.41
N ASP A 417 -12.85 -2.90 32.42
CA ASP A 417 -14.17 -2.26 32.24
C ASP A 417 -14.08 -0.79 31.79
N SER A 418 -12.95 -0.16 32.05
CA SER A 418 -12.69 1.21 31.58
C SER A 418 -12.34 1.27 30.08
N GLY A 419 -11.94 0.14 29.46
CA GLY A 419 -11.36 0.10 28.11
C GLY A 419 -9.97 0.72 28.01
N ILE A 420 -9.32 1.06 29.13
CA ILE A 420 -8.01 1.70 29.18
C ILE A 420 -6.97 0.69 29.66
N TYR A 421 -5.87 0.57 28.90
CA TYR A 421 -4.77 -0.32 29.24
C TYR A 421 -3.45 0.47 29.20
N LYS A 422 -2.62 0.23 30.20
CA LYS A 422 -1.22 0.63 30.23
C LYS A 422 -0.39 -0.63 30.46
N ILE A 423 0.37 -1.02 29.43
CA ILE A 423 1.14 -2.25 29.41
C ILE A 423 2.61 -1.88 29.19
N ASP A 424 3.48 -2.27 30.10
CA ASP A 424 4.89 -1.98 29.97
C ASP A 424 5.51 -2.73 28.78
N VAL A 425 6.36 -2.04 28.02
CA VAL A 425 7.14 -2.64 26.94
C VAL A 425 8.13 -3.63 27.56
N PRO A 426 8.08 -4.91 27.16
CA PRO A 426 9.00 -5.91 27.68
C PRO A 426 10.45 -5.58 27.39
N LYS A 427 11.34 -5.97 28.30
CA LYS A 427 12.79 -5.90 28.14
C LYS A 427 13.37 -7.28 28.34
N GLY A 428 14.41 -7.62 27.59
CA GLY A 428 15.15 -8.88 27.69
C GLY A 428 16.63 -8.66 27.39
N ASP A 429 17.38 -9.75 27.34
CA ASP A 429 18.77 -9.71 26.91
C ASP A 429 18.83 -9.41 25.40
N GLY A 430 19.67 -8.44 24.98
CA GLY A 430 19.74 -8.00 23.61
C GLY A 430 18.51 -7.16 23.21
N TYR A 431 17.76 -7.60 22.20
CA TYR A 431 16.60 -6.88 21.65
C TYR A 431 15.32 -7.66 21.88
N THR A 432 14.29 -6.97 22.30
CA THR A 432 12.94 -7.51 22.46
C THR A 432 11.98 -6.74 21.57
N ALA A 433 11.29 -7.45 20.68
CA ALA A 433 10.15 -6.91 19.94
C ALA A 433 8.84 -7.28 20.64
N SER A 434 7.89 -6.37 20.65
CA SER A 434 6.58 -6.62 21.28
C SER A 434 5.49 -5.78 20.62
N LEU A 435 4.25 -6.25 20.73
CA LEU A 435 3.02 -5.55 20.32
C LEU A 435 1.85 -5.99 21.17
N VAL A 436 0.78 -5.23 21.16
CA VAL A 436 -0.48 -5.62 21.82
C VAL A 436 -1.53 -5.93 20.75
N GLU A 437 -2.14 -7.09 20.87
CA GLU A 437 -3.24 -7.58 20.05
C GLU A 437 -4.56 -7.36 20.77
N ILE A 438 -5.55 -6.86 20.06
CA ILE A 438 -6.92 -6.72 20.53
C ILE A 438 -7.83 -7.48 19.57
N VAL A 439 -8.55 -8.48 20.08
CA VAL A 439 -9.55 -9.21 19.32
C VAL A 439 -10.92 -8.72 19.72
N PHE A 440 -11.58 -7.99 18.83
CA PHE A 440 -12.94 -7.51 19.02
C PHE A 440 -13.96 -8.57 18.64
N TYR A 441 -15.04 -8.65 19.40
CA TYR A 441 -16.13 -9.61 19.18
C TYR A 441 -15.65 -11.06 19.11
N PRO A 442 -14.83 -11.54 20.07
CA PRO A 442 -14.15 -12.84 19.99
C PRO A 442 -15.10 -14.03 19.81
N ASP A 443 -16.30 -13.96 20.38
CA ASP A 443 -17.30 -15.03 20.33
C ASP A 443 -18.27 -14.91 19.15
N SER A 444 -18.05 -13.97 18.24
CA SER A 444 -18.89 -13.80 17.05
C SER A 444 -18.38 -14.61 15.85
N ASP A 445 -19.25 -14.81 14.84
CA ASP A 445 -18.88 -15.43 13.55
C ASP A 445 -17.89 -14.59 12.73
N SER A 446 -17.63 -13.35 13.13
CA SER A 446 -16.78 -12.40 12.42
C SER A 446 -15.95 -11.57 13.40
N PRO A 447 -15.04 -12.22 14.18
CA PRO A 447 -14.11 -11.51 15.06
C PRO A 447 -13.18 -10.61 14.22
N LEU A 448 -12.79 -9.47 14.81
CA LEU A 448 -11.87 -8.54 14.17
C LEU A 448 -10.63 -8.37 15.04
N THR A 449 -9.48 -8.75 14.51
CA THR A 449 -8.19 -8.64 15.19
C THR A 449 -7.46 -7.38 14.72
N LEU A 450 -7.11 -6.52 15.67
CA LEU A 450 -6.28 -5.34 15.44
C LEU A 450 -5.07 -5.39 16.39
N THR A 451 -4.01 -4.64 16.04
CA THR A 451 -2.83 -4.54 16.91
C THR A 451 -2.37 -3.11 17.06
N THR A 452 -1.55 -2.86 18.06
CA THR A 452 -0.66 -1.70 18.05
C THR A 452 0.42 -1.88 16.98
N GLY A 453 1.20 -0.84 16.71
CA GLY A 453 2.52 -1.01 16.10
C GLY A 453 3.44 -1.82 17.03
N THR A 454 4.52 -2.37 16.47
CA THR A 454 5.53 -3.07 17.26
C THR A 454 6.46 -2.07 17.96
N SER A 455 6.89 -2.41 19.15
CA SER A 455 7.94 -1.71 19.91
C SER A 455 9.18 -2.57 20.00
N ILE A 456 10.35 -1.97 19.80
CA ILE A 456 11.64 -2.64 19.96
C ILE A 456 12.38 -2.01 21.15
N SER A 457 12.87 -2.84 22.05
CA SER A 457 13.65 -2.39 23.22
C SER A 457 14.99 -3.18 23.30
N PRO A 458 16.15 -2.48 23.38
CA PRO A 458 16.34 -1.05 23.23
C PRO A 458 16.14 -0.56 21.78
N ASP A 459 15.68 0.70 21.61
CA ASP A 459 15.58 1.31 20.29
C ASP A 459 16.91 1.97 19.89
N LYS A 460 17.82 1.17 19.40
CA LYS A 460 19.15 1.61 18.91
C LYS A 460 19.50 0.87 17.61
N TYR A 461 20.36 1.47 16.83
CA TYR A 461 20.90 0.84 15.63
C TYR A 461 22.28 0.23 15.91
N ASP A 462 22.53 -0.92 15.30
CA ASP A 462 23.80 -1.62 15.39
C ASP A 462 24.77 -1.22 14.24
N HIS A 463 24.24 -0.64 13.15
CA HIS A 463 25.03 -0.31 11.96
C HIS A 463 24.89 1.16 11.55
N GLN A 464 25.88 1.64 10.79
CA GLN A 464 25.92 2.99 10.23
C GLN A 464 24.90 3.16 9.09
N PRO A 465 24.52 4.42 8.78
CA PRO A 465 23.69 4.72 7.61
C PRO A 465 24.31 4.20 6.30
N TYR A 466 23.44 3.86 5.35
CA TYR A 466 23.88 3.48 4.00
C TYR A 466 24.66 4.61 3.33
N GLN A 467 25.76 4.26 2.68
CA GLN A 467 26.57 5.19 1.92
C GLN A 467 26.39 4.90 0.43
N SER A 468 25.67 5.79 -0.25
CA SER A 468 25.45 5.68 -1.70
C SER A 468 26.77 5.79 -2.48
N SER A 469 26.90 4.99 -3.54
CA SER A 469 27.98 5.11 -4.51
C SER A 469 27.81 6.28 -5.49
N LEU A 470 26.60 6.83 -5.62
CA LEU A 470 26.32 8.03 -6.40
C LEU A 470 26.73 9.27 -5.60
N LYS A 471 27.58 10.11 -6.19
CA LYS A 471 28.06 11.36 -5.59
C LYS A 471 27.15 12.53 -5.88
#